data_ea7636e8bbd596a3bad14ebb0246ef3a
#
_entry.id   ea7636e8bbd596a3bad14ebb0246ef3a
#
_cell.length_a   1.000
_cell.length_b   1.000
_cell.length_c   1.000
_cell.angle_alpha   90.00
_cell.angle_beta   90.00
_cell.angle_gamma   90.00
#
_symmetry.space_group_name_H-M   'P 1'
#
loop_
_entity.id
_entity.type
_entity.pdbx_description
1 polymer ?
#
loop_
_entity_poly.entity_id
_entity_poly.type
_entity_poly.pdbx_seq_one_letter_code
_entity_poly.pdbx_strand_id
1 'polypeptide(L)'
;MTRMNPVYMDNNATTPVRPEVAEVINRYLGPAFGNPNSIHRFGRKARSAVEVAREHAANLIGALSLEEIIFTSGGTESDNWALRGAVSAAGGGGHVVTSAIEHSAILDTCEVLEKSGVEITYISPDRKGLVSAGEVAAAIRPDTRIVSIMWANNEVGTVQPIENIGALCRDKGILFHTDAVQGIGKLSIDVNLACVDLLSASGHKINASKGVGFLYIRNGIYIDPIITGGGQERDLRSGTENVPSIAGFGEACRIAKKEQPSESEKIASIRDRMENEICERIPDVVINGDPDNRVPGTSNLGFLGAEGETLLIRLDLEGFAVSTGSACSSGSTEPSHVLLAMGLPKDAVQGSLRFSLGWGSTEDDVNRLLEILPKAVERVRSIAPRVRAASGS
;
A
#
# COMPACT_ATOMS: atom_id res chain seq x y z
N MET A 1 -21.40 7.09 -31.27
CA MET A 1 -20.64 6.20 -30.36
C MET A 1 -21.09 6.52 -28.96
N THR A 2 -21.89 5.67 -28.33
CA THR A 2 -22.22 5.76 -26.91
C THR A 2 -20.92 5.62 -26.13
N ARG A 3 -20.52 6.68 -25.40
CA ARG A 3 -19.38 6.58 -24.47
C ARG A 3 -19.72 5.50 -23.46
N MET A 4 -19.10 4.34 -23.56
CA MET A 4 -19.16 3.34 -22.50
C MET A 4 -18.53 3.94 -21.24
N ASN A 5 -19.14 3.68 -20.07
CA ASN A 5 -18.57 4.14 -18.80
C ASN A 5 -17.16 3.52 -18.63
N PRO A 6 -16.16 4.30 -18.25
CA PRO A 6 -14.81 3.78 -17.99
C PRO A 6 -14.82 2.76 -16.85
N VAL A 7 -13.98 1.75 -16.96
CA VAL A 7 -13.78 0.71 -15.93
C VAL A 7 -12.48 1.03 -15.19
N TYR A 8 -12.56 1.12 -13.87
CA TYR A 8 -11.41 1.41 -13.02
C TYR A 8 -10.89 0.16 -12.32
N MET A 9 -9.73 -0.31 -12.72
CA MET A 9 -9.03 -1.48 -12.18
C MET A 9 -7.62 -1.11 -11.68
N ASP A 10 -7.46 0.09 -11.09
CA ASP A 10 -6.19 0.57 -10.52
C ASP A 10 -6.34 1.04 -9.06
N ASN A 11 -7.08 0.26 -8.26
CA ASN A 11 -7.38 0.59 -6.86
C ASN A 11 -6.14 0.56 -5.95
N ASN A 12 -5.05 -0.11 -6.34
CA ASN A 12 -3.80 -0.04 -5.60
C ASN A 12 -3.06 1.29 -5.77
N ALA A 13 -3.29 2.03 -6.85
CA ALA A 13 -2.75 3.39 -7.01
C ALA A 13 -3.54 4.40 -6.16
N THR A 14 -4.86 4.38 -6.25
CA THR A 14 -5.77 5.17 -5.40
C THR A 14 -7.19 4.60 -5.53
N THR A 15 -8.06 4.89 -4.57
CA THR A 15 -9.46 4.49 -4.63
C THR A 15 -10.39 5.70 -4.75
N PRO A 16 -11.58 5.57 -5.34
CA PRO A 16 -12.60 6.60 -5.28
C PRO A 16 -13.07 6.79 -3.83
N VAL A 17 -13.41 8.03 -3.49
CA VAL A 17 -14.00 8.32 -2.17
C VAL A 17 -15.42 7.78 -2.14
N ARG A 18 -15.80 7.03 -1.08
CA ARG A 18 -17.19 6.58 -0.91
C ARG A 18 -18.14 7.75 -0.66
N PRO A 19 -19.39 7.66 -1.11
CA PRO A 19 -20.39 8.73 -0.89
C PRO A 19 -20.56 9.10 0.59
N GLU A 20 -20.60 8.11 1.49
CA GLU A 20 -20.74 8.29 2.94
C GLU A 20 -19.56 9.08 3.52
N VAL A 21 -18.37 8.77 3.04
CA VAL A 21 -17.12 9.47 3.43
C VAL A 21 -17.13 10.90 2.90
N ALA A 22 -17.55 11.11 1.66
CA ALA A 22 -17.66 12.44 1.06
C ALA A 22 -18.67 13.32 1.82
N GLU A 23 -19.78 12.75 2.29
CA GLU A 23 -20.77 13.47 3.12
C GLU A 23 -20.14 13.95 4.43
N VAL A 24 -19.37 13.10 5.11
CA VAL A 24 -18.64 13.47 6.34
C VAL A 24 -17.64 14.59 6.07
N ILE A 25 -16.83 14.48 5.02
CA ILE A 25 -15.86 15.50 4.62
C ILE A 25 -16.56 16.85 4.41
N ASN A 26 -17.64 16.88 3.61
CA ASN A 26 -18.37 18.08 3.28
C ASN A 26 -18.94 18.78 4.52
N ARG A 27 -19.37 18.02 5.54
CA ARG A 27 -19.86 18.58 6.81
C ARG A 27 -18.82 19.43 7.51
N TYR A 28 -17.54 19.04 7.47
CA TYR A 28 -16.45 19.74 8.14
C TYR A 28 -15.72 20.76 7.25
N LEU A 29 -15.95 20.75 5.95
CA LEU A 29 -15.48 21.83 5.05
C LEU A 29 -16.28 23.13 5.21
N GLY A 30 -17.56 23.04 5.55
CA GLY A 30 -18.47 24.20 5.62
C GLY A 30 -19.07 24.40 7.02
N PRO A 31 -20.23 23.77 7.34
CA PRO A 31 -21.03 24.15 8.51
C PRO A 31 -20.36 23.84 9.86
N ALA A 32 -19.45 22.88 9.91
CA ALA A 32 -18.81 22.41 11.14
C ALA A 32 -17.31 22.74 11.19
N PHE A 33 -16.88 23.82 10.53
CA PHE A 33 -15.51 24.30 10.62
C PHE A 33 -15.10 24.66 12.06
N GLY A 34 -13.88 24.51 12.40
CA GLY A 34 -13.32 24.88 13.71
C GLY A 34 -11.89 24.37 13.85
N ASN A 35 -11.06 25.12 14.62
CA ASN A 35 -9.75 24.63 15.01
C ASN A 35 -9.91 23.73 16.25
N PRO A 36 -9.49 22.45 16.22
CA PRO A 36 -9.63 21.51 17.34
C PRO A 36 -9.00 21.99 18.66
N ASN A 37 -7.99 22.88 18.58
CA ASN A 37 -7.33 23.43 19.77
C ASN A 37 -8.07 24.60 20.41
N SER A 38 -9.14 25.13 19.77
CA SER A 38 -9.94 26.20 20.34
C SER A 38 -10.92 25.68 21.39
N ILE A 39 -11.01 26.37 22.53
CA ILE A 39 -11.87 25.98 23.66
C ILE A 39 -13.36 26.26 23.45
N HIS A 40 -13.71 27.10 22.47
CA HIS A 40 -15.10 27.46 22.19
C HIS A 40 -15.85 26.32 21.45
N ARG A 41 -17.14 26.45 21.32
CA ARG A 41 -18.05 25.42 20.74
C ARG A 41 -17.62 24.88 19.38
N PHE A 42 -17.10 25.72 18.48
CA PHE A 42 -16.65 25.27 17.16
C PHE A 42 -15.42 24.38 17.27
N GLY A 43 -14.44 24.76 18.10
CA GLY A 43 -13.25 23.95 18.33
C GLY A 43 -13.58 22.61 18.99
N ARG A 44 -14.42 22.61 20.03
CA ARG A 44 -14.84 21.34 20.68
C ARG A 44 -15.54 20.38 19.71
N LYS A 45 -16.36 20.91 18.77
CA LYS A 45 -16.99 20.07 17.74
C LYS A 45 -15.97 19.47 16.78
N ALA A 46 -14.97 20.24 16.37
CA ALA A 46 -13.88 19.75 15.54
C ALA A 46 -13.00 18.71 16.27
N ARG A 47 -12.65 18.97 17.54
CA ARG A 47 -11.93 18.02 18.40
C ARG A 47 -12.69 16.70 18.52
N SER A 48 -13.99 16.74 18.81
CA SER A 48 -14.81 15.53 18.90
C SER A 48 -14.80 14.70 17.62
N ALA A 49 -14.76 15.34 16.42
CA ALA A 49 -14.68 14.64 15.16
C ALA A 49 -13.32 13.92 14.97
N VAL A 50 -12.23 14.58 15.37
CA VAL A 50 -10.88 13.99 15.33
C VAL A 50 -10.80 12.78 16.27
N GLU A 51 -11.32 12.88 17.50
CA GLU A 51 -11.27 11.77 18.46
C GLU A 51 -12.14 10.58 18.03
N VAL A 52 -13.33 10.80 17.44
CA VAL A 52 -14.17 9.74 16.86
C VAL A 52 -13.44 9.05 15.68
N ALA A 53 -12.76 9.82 14.84
CA ALA A 53 -11.97 9.26 13.75
C ALA A 53 -10.80 8.40 14.28
N ARG A 54 -10.17 8.85 15.36
CA ARG A 54 -9.08 8.12 16.05
C ARG A 54 -9.56 6.80 16.62
N GLU A 55 -10.75 6.79 17.24
CA GLU A 55 -11.39 5.57 17.72
C GLU A 55 -11.64 4.56 16.59
N HIS A 56 -12.16 5.02 15.46
CA HIS A 56 -12.41 4.14 14.32
C HIS A 56 -11.12 3.59 13.71
N ALA A 57 -10.06 4.41 13.63
CA ALA A 57 -8.74 3.97 13.18
C ALA A 57 -8.12 2.92 14.13
N ALA A 58 -8.16 3.18 15.43
CA ALA A 58 -7.70 2.23 16.46
C ALA A 58 -8.44 0.89 16.37
N ASN A 59 -9.76 0.93 16.28
CA ASN A 59 -10.60 -0.26 16.15
C ASN A 59 -10.31 -1.05 14.87
N LEU A 60 -9.96 -0.39 13.76
CA LEU A 60 -9.65 -1.04 12.49
C LEU A 60 -8.46 -1.99 12.62
N ILE A 61 -7.40 -1.56 13.31
CA ILE A 61 -6.13 -2.29 13.43
C ILE A 61 -5.96 -3.03 14.76
N GLY A 62 -6.96 -2.99 15.66
CA GLY A 62 -6.88 -3.63 16.97
C GLY A 62 -5.95 -2.93 17.97
N ALA A 63 -5.71 -1.60 17.83
CA ALA A 63 -4.93 -0.83 18.79
C ALA A 63 -5.60 -0.81 20.18
N LEU A 64 -4.81 -0.87 21.25
CA LEU A 64 -5.32 -0.94 22.63
C LEU A 64 -5.69 0.43 23.20
N SER A 65 -5.11 1.49 22.67
CA SER A 65 -5.36 2.86 23.09
C SER A 65 -5.54 3.79 21.88
N LEU A 66 -6.42 4.77 22.03
CA LEU A 66 -6.57 5.84 21.04
C LEU A 66 -5.30 6.68 20.88
N GLU A 67 -4.50 6.74 21.93
CA GLU A 67 -3.25 7.50 21.98
C GLU A 67 -2.17 6.92 21.07
N GLU A 68 -2.33 5.67 20.65
CA GLU A 68 -1.42 5.00 19.71
C GLU A 68 -1.60 5.44 18.26
N ILE A 69 -2.69 6.16 17.93
CA ILE A 69 -2.96 6.66 16.60
C ILE A 69 -2.56 8.13 16.49
N ILE A 70 -1.70 8.45 15.53
CA ILE A 70 -1.25 9.82 15.24
C ILE A 70 -1.57 10.14 13.78
N PHE A 71 -2.40 11.16 13.55
CA PHE A 71 -2.77 11.53 12.19
C PHE A 71 -1.62 12.20 11.44
N THR A 72 -1.45 11.80 10.18
CA THR A 72 -0.43 12.29 9.24
C THR A 72 -1.09 12.73 7.94
N SER A 73 -0.29 13.19 6.97
CA SER A 73 -0.79 13.51 5.63
C SER A 73 -0.92 12.29 4.71
N GLY A 74 -0.46 11.11 5.12
CA GLY A 74 -0.53 9.87 4.33
C GLY A 74 0.57 8.88 4.66
N GLY A 75 0.63 7.77 3.93
CA GLY A 75 1.60 6.71 4.12
C GLY A 75 3.04 7.21 4.04
N THR A 76 3.38 7.99 3.03
CA THR A 76 4.75 8.51 2.83
C THR A 76 5.26 9.32 4.03
N GLU A 77 4.43 10.17 4.65
CA GLU A 77 4.82 10.88 5.87
C GLU A 77 5.01 9.89 7.03
N SER A 78 4.10 8.93 7.18
CA SER A 78 4.16 7.92 8.25
C SER A 78 5.41 7.04 8.14
N ASP A 79 5.75 6.56 6.93
CA ASP A 79 6.94 5.75 6.66
C ASP A 79 8.23 6.51 6.94
N ASN A 80 8.33 7.73 6.41
CA ASN A 80 9.48 8.59 6.69
C ASN A 80 9.64 8.85 8.17
N TRP A 81 8.53 9.10 8.88
CA TRP A 81 8.58 9.37 10.31
C TRP A 81 8.97 8.12 11.11
N ALA A 82 8.40 6.96 10.80
CA ALA A 82 8.74 5.72 11.48
C ALA A 82 10.25 5.43 11.42
N LEU A 83 10.85 5.49 10.22
CA LEU A 83 12.27 5.19 10.05
C LEU A 83 13.17 6.29 10.62
N ARG A 84 12.96 7.54 10.20
CA ARG A 84 13.81 8.66 10.61
C ARG A 84 13.67 8.97 12.09
N GLY A 85 12.44 8.91 12.62
CA GLY A 85 12.16 9.15 14.01
C GLY A 85 12.76 8.07 14.93
N ALA A 86 12.71 6.80 14.52
CA ALA A 86 13.32 5.70 15.26
C ALA A 86 14.86 5.80 15.28
N VAL A 87 15.48 6.07 14.14
CA VAL A 87 16.95 6.26 14.05
C VAL A 87 17.40 7.45 14.86
N SER A 88 16.68 8.58 14.77
CA SER A 88 17.00 9.81 15.53
C SER A 88 16.88 9.59 17.03
N ALA A 89 15.79 8.99 17.51
CA ALA A 89 15.58 8.68 18.93
C ALA A 89 16.64 7.75 19.52
N ALA A 90 17.25 6.91 18.68
CA ALA A 90 18.38 6.06 19.07
C ALA A 90 19.75 6.78 19.04
N GLY A 91 19.78 8.11 18.86
CA GLY A 91 21.00 8.91 18.80
C GLY A 91 21.65 9.01 17.43
N GLY A 92 20.96 8.61 16.37
CA GLY A 92 21.47 8.55 14.99
C GLY A 92 22.37 7.33 14.74
N GLY A 93 22.71 7.10 13.49
CA GLY A 93 23.53 5.95 13.07
C GLY A 93 22.90 4.57 13.34
N GLY A 94 23.73 3.54 13.30
CA GLY A 94 23.29 2.16 13.51
C GLY A 94 22.81 1.52 12.21
N HIS A 95 21.88 0.56 12.32
CA HIS A 95 21.48 -0.32 11.24
C HIS A 95 19.95 -0.41 11.10
N VAL A 96 19.47 -0.48 9.87
CA VAL A 96 18.06 -0.73 9.51
C VAL A 96 17.98 -1.97 8.64
N VAL A 97 17.02 -2.84 8.88
CA VAL A 97 16.68 -3.97 8.00
C VAL A 97 15.36 -3.67 7.31
N THR A 98 15.34 -3.79 6.00
CA THR A 98 14.13 -3.62 5.19
C THR A 98 14.10 -4.61 4.03
N SER A 99 13.08 -4.58 3.17
CA SER A 99 13.03 -5.45 2.00
C SER A 99 13.32 -4.68 0.70
N ALA A 100 13.79 -5.41 -0.31
CA ALA A 100 14.04 -4.84 -1.65
C ALA A 100 12.76 -4.56 -2.44
N ILE A 101 11.58 -4.94 -1.92
CA ILE A 101 10.28 -4.76 -2.57
C ILE A 101 9.39 -3.73 -1.87
N GLU A 102 9.96 -2.92 -0.99
CA GLU A 102 9.22 -1.86 -0.31
C GLU A 102 8.74 -0.77 -1.27
N HIS A 103 7.76 0.00 -0.81
CA HIS A 103 7.38 1.23 -1.50
C HIS A 103 8.52 2.24 -1.48
N SER A 104 8.60 3.11 -2.52
CA SER A 104 9.63 4.16 -2.61
C SER A 104 9.70 5.07 -1.37
N ALA A 105 8.60 5.27 -0.65
CA ALA A 105 8.62 6.00 0.62
C ALA A 105 9.57 5.39 1.67
N ILE A 106 9.77 4.08 1.67
CA ILE A 106 10.73 3.37 2.52
C ILE A 106 12.11 3.38 1.86
N LEU A 107 12.21 2.97 0.57
CA LEU A 107 13.50 2.82 -0.11
C LEU A 107 14.25 4.16 -0.20
N ASP A 108 13.59 5.23 -0.65
CA ASP A 108 14.19 6.55 -0.75
C ASP A 108 14.56 7.13 0.64
N THR A 109 13.74 6.80 1.68
CA THR A 109 14.08 7.17 3.06
C THR A 109 15.33 6.43 3.54
N CYS A 110 15.46 5.15 3.22
CA CYS A 110 16.68 4.38 3.51
C CYS A 110 17.91 4.97 2.81
N GLU A 111 17.80 5.35 1.52
CA GLU A 111 18.91 6.04 0.82
C GLU A 111 19.32 7.36 1.49
N VAL A 112 18.37 8.12 2.02
CA VAL A 112 18.67 9.35 2.77
C VAL A 112 19.38 9.03 4.08
N LEU A 113 18.97 7.96 4.77
CA LEU A 113 19.60 7.49 6.01
C LEU A 113 21.02 6.97 5.74
N GLU A 114 21.27 6.23 4.65
CA GLU A 114 22.61 5.79 4.23
C GLU A 114 23.57 6.99 4.04
N LYS A 115 23.11 8.05 3.38
CA LYS A 115 23.88 9.29 3.21
C LYS A 115 24.21 9.98 4.55
N SER A 116 23.47 9.65 5.61
CA SER A 116 23.68 10.13 6.98
C SER A 116 24.49 9.17 7.84
N GLY A 117 25.03 8.06 7.26
CA GLY A 117 25.88 7.10 7.94
C GLY A 117 25.13 5.95 8.64
N VAL A 118 23.85 5.72 8.33
CA VAL A 118 23.11 4.53 8.77
C VAL A 118 23.39 3.40 7.79
N GLU A 119 23.65 2.19 8.27
CA GLU A 119 23.78 1.03 7.41
C GLU A 119 22.41 0.41 7.15
N ILE A 120 22.15 -0.01 5.91
CA ILE A 120 20.88 -0.62 5.51
C ILE A 120 21.13 -2.03 4.97
N THR A 121 20.33 -3.00 5.42
CA THR A 121 20.26 -4.32 4.79
C THR A 121 18.92 -4.49 4.09
N TYR A 122 18.97 -4.73 2.78
CA TYR A 122 17.79 -5.00 1.95
C TYR A 122 17.62 -6.50 1.77
N ILE A 123 16.56 -7.07 2.34
CA ILE A 123 16.23 -8.49 2.18
C ILE A 123 15.59 -8.72 0.82
N SER A 124 16.13 -9.64 0.04
CA SER A 124 15.53 -10.05 -1.23
C SER A 124 14.33 -10.96 -1.00
N PRO A 125 13.22 -10.78 -1.74
CA PRO A 125 12.11 -11.71 -1.69
C PRO A 125 12.42 -12.99 -2.50
N ASP A 126 11.59 -14.01 -2.31
CA ASP A 126 11.54 -15.14 -3.23
C ASP A 126 10.77 -14.81 -4.54
N ARG A 127 10.61 -15.79 -5.44
CA ARG A 127 9.87 -15.62 -6.70
C ARG A 127 8.37 -15.32 -6.54
N LYS A 128 7.81 -15.58 -5.36
CA LYS A 128 6.44 -15.23 -5.01
C LYS A 128 6.33 -13.84 -4.36
N GLY A 129 7.45 -13.14 -4.18
CA GLY A 129 7.51 -11.86 -3.50
C GLY A 129 7.42 -11.97 -1.98
N LEU A 130 7.75 -13.13 -1.41
CA LEU A 130 7.73 -13.38 0.03
C LEU A 130 9.11 -13.13 0.64
N VAL A 131 9.15 -12.34 1.73
CA VAL A 131 10.35 -12.09 2.54
C VAL A 131 10.48 -13.17 3.60
N SER A 132 11.66 -13.78 3.71
CA SER A 132 11.92 -14.82 4.71
C SER A 132 12.17 -14.22 6.10
N ALA A 133 11.38 -14.63 7.10
CA ALA A 133 11.64 -14.27 8.50
C ALA A 133 13.01 -14.78 8.98
N GLY A 134 13.51 -15.89 8.42
CA GLY A 134 14.85 -16.41 8.72
C GLY A 134 15.97 -15.50 8.21
N GLU A 135 15.80 -14.92 7.01
CA GLU A 135 16.77 -13.96 6.47
C GLU A 135 16.73 -12.63 7.25
N VAL A 136 15.54 -12.16 7.65
CA VAL A 136 15.42 -11.02 8.57
C VAL A 136 16.15 -11.30 9.88
N ALA A 137 15.99 -12.52 10.45
CA ALA A 137 16.67 -12.91 11.69
C ALA A 137 18.19 -12.89 11.57
N ALA A 138 18.70 -13.34 10.41
CA ALA A 138 20.15 -13.38 10.12
C ALA A 138 20.73 -11.98 9.87
N ALA A 139 19.92 -11.04 9.37
CA ALA A 139 20.33 -9.66 9.13
C ALA A 139 20.37 -8.79 10.39
N ILE A 140 19.66 -9.14 11.45
CA ILE A 140 19.62 -8.37 12.72
C ILE A 140 20.99 -8.44 13.40
N ARG A 141 21.53 -7.27 13.73
CA ARG A 141 22.80 -7.04 14.41
C ARG A 141 22.59 -6.33 15.77
N PRO A 142 23.61 -6.28 16.65
CA PRO A 142 23.48 -5.56 17.94
C PRO A 142 23.16 -4.07 17.82
N ASP A 143 23.52 -3.43 16.70
CA ASP A 143 23.27 -2.02 16.39
C ASP A 143 22.03 -1.79 15.52
N THR A 144 21.24 -2.85 15.23
CA THR A 144 19.98 -2.72 14.50
C THR A 144 18.98 -1.89 15.31
N ARG A 145 18.46 -0.81 14.71
CA ARG A 145 17.51 0.12 15.34
C ARG A 145 16.07 -0.27 15.07
N ILE A 146 15.80 -0.66 13.83
CA ILE A 146 14.44 -0.95 13.36
C ILE A 146 14.48 -1.97 12.22
N VAL A 147 13.48 -2.82 12.18
CA VAL A 147 13.12 -3.67 11.03
C VAL A 147 11.85 -3.07 10.42
N SER A 148 11.83 -2.86 9.11
CA SER A 148 10.69 -2.32 8.37
C SER A 148 10.35 -3.22 7.20
N ILE A 149 9.22 -3.93 7.28
CA ILE A 149 8.73 -4.83 6.21
C ILE A 149 7.27 -4.49 5.95
N MET A 150 6.92 -4.24 4.67
CA MET A 150 5.54 -3.93 4.29
C MET A 150 4.60 -5.09 4.61
N TRP A 151 3.33 -4.79 4.93
CA TRP A 151 2.32 -5.82 5.21
C TRP A 151 1.94 -6.60 3.96
N ALA A 152 1.76 -5.90 2.86
CA ALA A 152 1.45 -6.50 1.57
C ALA A 152 2.01 -5.65 0.43
N ASN A 153 2.53 -6.31 -0.60
CA ASN A 153 3.15 -5.60 -1.71
C ASN A 153 2.08 -4.95 -2.63
N ASN A 154 2.33 -3.72 -3.02
CA ASN A 154 1.43 -2.90 -3.83
C ASN A 154 1.37 -3.30 -5.32
N GLU A 155 2.31 -4.08 -5.82
CA GLU A 155 2.39 -4.49 -7.22
C GLU A 155 1.88 -5.91 -7.44
N VAL A 156 2.35 -6.88 -6.67
CA VAL A 156 1.98 -8.30 -6.80
C VAL A 156 0.94 -8.76 -5.79
N GLY A 157 0.70 -7.97 -4.75
CA GLY A 157 -0.29 -8.26 -3.73
C GLY A 157 0.16 -9.22 -2.63
N THR A 158 1.31 -9.86 -2.75
CA THR A 158 1.79 -10.85 -1.78
C THR A 158 1.81 -10.30 -0.36
N VAL A 159 1.20 -11.04 0.57
CA VAL A 159 1.14 -10.72 2.00
C VAL A 159 2.39 -11.27 2.69
N GLN A 160 3.05 -10.45 3.49
CA GLN A 160 4.29 -10.80 4.17
C GLN A 160 4.02 -11.52 5.50
N PRO A 161 4.96 -12.32 6.03
CA PRO A 161 4.81 -13.08 7.27
C PRO A 161 5.02 -12.18 8.50
N ILE A 162 4.18 -11.14 8.64
CA ILE A 162 4.33 -10.05 9.62
C ILE A 162 4.32 -10.55 11.06
N GLU A 163 3.45 -11.51 11.38
CA GLU A 163 3.39 -12.09 12.73
C GLU A 163 4.71 -12.77 13.13
N ASN A 164 5.31 -13.52 12.21
CA ASN A 164 6.58 -14.21 12.44
C ASN A 164 7.74 -13.21 12.61
N ILE A 165 7.77 -12.17 11.78
CA ILE A 165 8.80 -11.13 11.84
C ILE A 165 8.62 -10.27 13.10
N GLY A 166 7.39 -9.91 13.44
CA GLY A 166 7.11 -9.12 14.63
C GLY A 166 7.45 -9.87 15.93
N ALA A 167 7.11 -11.15 16.02
CA ALA A 167 7.51 -12.00 17.15
C ALA A 167 9.04 -12.07 17.28
N LEU A 168 9.75 -12.27 16.18
CA LEU A 168 11.22 -12.27 16.14
C LEU A 168 11.81 -10.92 16.62
N CYS A 169 11.28 -9.79 16.14
CA CYS A 169 11.76 -8.46 16.53
C CYS A 169 11.52 -8.21 18.03
N ARG A 170 10.34 -8.59 18.53
CA ARG A 170 10.01 -8.50 19.95
C ARG A 170 10.97 -9.31 20.84
N ASP A 171 11.26 -10.56 20.45
CA ASP A 171 12.19 -11.42 21.20
C ASP A 171 13.61 -10.85 21.23
N LYS A 172 14.02 -10.13 20.21
CA LYS A 172 15.33 -9.48 20.11
C LYS A 172 15.34 -8.05 20.67
N GLY A 173 14.19 -7.48 21.05
CA GLY A 173 14.09 -6.10 21.54
C GLY A 173 14.36 -5.04 20.47
N ILE A 174 14.05 -5.34 19.20
CA ILE A 174 14.23 -4.45 18.03
C ILE A 174 12.86 -3.87 17.65
N LEU A 175 12.81 -2.57 17.32
CA LEU A 175 11.59 -1.95 16.83
C LEU A 175 11.13 -2.59 15.51
N PHE A 176 9.83 -2.85 15.41
CA PHE A 176 9.23 -3.38 14.20
C PHE A 176 8.20 -2.40 13.61
N HIS A 177 8.49 -1.94 12.39
CA HIS A 177 7.60 -1.13 11.57
C HIS A 177 7.04 -1.94 10.40
N THR A 178 5.80 -1.66 10.03
CA THR A 178 5.19 -2.18 8.81
C THR A 178 4.45 -1.09 8.03
N ASP A 179 4.76 -0.95 6.74
CA ASP A 179 3.87 -0.24 5.81
C ASP A 179 2.64 -1.11 5.53
N ALA A 180 1.53 -0.80 6.19
CA ALA A 180 0.27 -1.50 6.03
C ALA A 180 -0.71 -0.81 5.05
N VAL A 181 -0.24 0.15 4.27
CA VAL A 181 -1.04 0.96 3.35
C VAL A 181 -1.85 0.10 2.37
N GLN A 182 -1.32 -1.04 1.93
CA GLN A 182 -2.06 -1.99 1.08
C GLN A 182 -2.82 -3.06 1.88
N GLY A 183 -2.55 -3.21 3.18
CA GLY A 183 -3.19 -4.20 4.05
C GLY A 183 -4.46 -3.70 4.73
N ILE A 184 -4.45 -2.45 5.25
CA ILE A 184 -5.60 -1.92 6.01
C ILE A 184 -6.88 -1.93 5.18
N GLY A 185 -7.98 -2.32 5.82
CA GLY A 185 -9.30 -2.36 5.20
C GLY A 185 -9.49 -3.44 4.13
N LYS A 186 -8.43 -4.17 3.76
CA LYS A 186 -8.46 -5.29 2.81
C LYS A 186 -8.18 -6.62 3.50
N LEU A 187 -7.35 -6.61 4.53
CA LEU A 187 -6.97 -7.76 5.35
C LEU A 187 -7.40 -7.53 6.80
N SER A 188 -7.57 -8.63 7.54
CA SER A 188 -7.74 -8.54 8.99
C SER A 188 -6.39 -8.23 9.63
N ILE A 189 -6.26 -7.07 10.25
CA ILE A 189 -5.05 -6.62 10.93
C ILE A 189 -5.31 -6.54 12.42
N ASP A 190 -4.39 -7.13 13.20
CA ASP A 190 -4.28 -6.95 14.65
C ASP A 190 -2.80 -6.68 15.01
N VAL A 191 -2.52 -5.44 15.38
CA VAL A 191 -1.15 -4.99 15.69
C VAL A 191 -0.55 -5.68 16.91
N ASN A 192 -1.40 -6.22 17.81
CA ASN A 192 -0.93 -6.91 19.02
C ASN A 192 -0.52 -8.34 18.70
N LEU A 193 -1.34 -9.08 17.93
CA LEU A 193 -1.01 -10.42 17.45
C LEU A 193 0.24 -10.38 16.58
N ALA A 194 0.32 -9.41 15.69
CA ALA A 194 1.45 -9.23 14.80
C ALA A 194 2.69 -8.61 15.45
N CYS A 195 2.64 -8.27 16.76
CA CYS A 195 3.77 -7.71 17.51
C CYS A 195 4.36 -6.42 16.87
N VAL A 196 3.53 -5.64 16.17
CA VAL A 196 3.96 -4.42 15.48
C VAL A 196 4.14 -3.27 16.47
N ASP A 197 5.21 -2.51 16.37
CA ASP A 197 5.48 -1.31 17.19
C ASP A 197 5.05 -0.03 16.46
N LEU A 198 5.24 0.02 15.13
CA LEU A 198 4.90 1.14 14.27
C LEU A 198 4.17 0.63 13.03
N LEU A 199 3.05 1.28 12.65
CA LEU A 199 2.31 0.92 11.44
C LEU A 199 1.89 2.16 10.67
N SER A 200 2.22 2.19 9.38
CA SER A 200 1.81 3.25 8.46
C SER A 200 0.51 2.92 7.73
N ALA A 201 -0.38 3.93 7.62
CA ALA A 201 -1.66 3.83 6.96
C ALA A 201 -1.98 5.05 6.08
N SER A 202 -2.76 4.86 5.02
CA SER A 202 -3.17 5.94 4.11
C SER A 202 -4.63 5.85 3.73
N GLY A 203 -5.36 6.97 3.88
CA GLY A 203 -6.80 7.02 3.68
C GLY A 203 -7.25 6.73 2.26
N HIS A 204 -6.51 7.20 1.26
CA HIS A 204 -6.89 7.04 -0.15
C HIS A 204 -6.78 5.59 -0.68
N LYS A 205 -6.33 4.66 0.13
CA LYS A 205 -6.30 3.22 -0.20
C LYS A 205 -7.52 2.47 0.33
N ILE A 206 -8.30 3.11 1.19
CA ILE A 206 -9.55 2.55 1.77
C ILE A 206 -10.76 3.46 1.53
N ASN A 207 -10.84 4.07 0.37
CA ASN A 207 -11.96 4.90 -0.07
C ASN A 207 -12.16 6.22 0.73
N ALA A 208 -11.10 6.75 1.36
CA ALA A 208 -11.07 8.09 1.91
C ALA A 208 -10.34 9.08 0.98
N SER A 209 -10.26 10.34 1.40
CA SER A 209 -9.55 11.38 0.65
C SER A 209 -8.04 11.15 0.64
N LYS A 210 -7.37 11.68 -0.38
CA LYS A 210 -5.93 11.87 -0.39
C LYS A 210 -5.54 12.92 0.67
N GLY A 211 -4.29 12.92 1.11
CA GLY A 211 -3.79 13.93 2.05
C GLY A 211 -4.15 13.66 3.51
N VAL A 212 -4.45 12.41 3.87
CA VAL A 212 -4.66 11.94 5.24
C VAL A 212 -4.17 10.49 5.39
N GLY A 213 -3.56 10.23 6.53
CA GLY A 213 -3.12 8.91 6.99
C GLY A 213 -2.97 8.88 8.50
N PHE A 214 -2.42 7.83 9.03
CA PHE A 214 -1.96 7.79 10.40
C PHE A 214 -0.68 6.95 10.53
N LEU A 215 0.09 7.25 11.56
CA LEU A 215 1.10 6.37 12.11
C LEU A 215 0.56 5.82 13.44
N TYR A 216 0.49 4.49 13.55
CA TYR A 216 0.32 3.81 14.82
C TYR A 216 1.68 3.75 15.52
N ILE A 217 1.71 4.15 16.77
CA ILE A 217 2.90 4.06 17.65
C ILE A 217 2.45 3.34 18.92
N ARG A 218 2.94 2.12 19.14
CA ARG A 218 2.61 1.33 20.33
C ARG A 218 2.94 2.10 21.62
N ASN A 219 2.06 2.03 22.61
CA ASN A 219 2.31 2.62 23.92
C ASN A 219 3.65 2.14 24.51
N GLY A 220 4.45 3.08 24.98
CA GLY A 220 5.80 2.84 25.53
C GLY A 220 6.92 2.92 24.49
N ILE A 221 6.60 2.98 23.20
CA ILE A 221 7.57 3.26 22.12
C ILE A 221 7.71 4.77 21.95
N TYR A 222 8.96 5.23 21.84
CA TYR A 222 9.27 6.61 21.56
C TYR A 222 10.07 6.72 20.25
N ILE A 223 9.66 7.62 19.39
CA ILE A 223 10.37 8.05 18.17
C ILE A 223 10.38 9.58 18.13
N ASP A 224 11.44 10.18 17.60
CA ASP A 224 11.51 11.63 17.47
C ASP A 224 10.52 12.18 16.47
N PRO A 225 9.81 13.29 16.76
CA PRO A 225 8.94 13.95 15.80
C PRO A 225 9.76 14.53 14.63
N ILE A 226 9.25 14.37 13.40
CA ILE A 226 9.88 14.97 12.20
C ILE A 226 9.26 16.32 11.80
N ILE A 227 8.05 16.63 12.29
CA ILE A 227 7.37 17.89 12.08
C ILE A 227 7.10 18.54 13.44
N THR A 228 7.84 19.57 13.76
CA THR A 228 7.77 20.29 15.04
C THR A 228 6.99 21.59 14.91
N GLY A 229 6.40 22.11 16.02
CA GLY A 229 5.65 23.38 16.02
C GLY A 229 4.67 23.50 17.18
N GLY A 230 3.38 23.66 16.89
CA GLY A 230 2.35 24.10 17.83
C GLY A 230 1.71 23.03 18.74
N GLY A 231 2.34 21.86 18.93
CA GLY A 231 1.93 20.86 19.94
C GLY A 231 0.71 20.02 19.59
N GLN A 232 0.27 20.02 18.32
CA GLN A 232 -0.81 19.15 17.88
C GLN A 232 -0.38 17.67 17.96
N GLU A 233 -1.38 16.77 17.89
CA GLU A 233 -1.14 15.34 18.03
C GLU A 233 -0.20 15.01 19.22
N ARG A 234 -0.44 15.65 20.35
CA ARG A 234 0.34 15.44 21.63
C ARG A 234 1.84 15.71 21.50
N ASP A 235 2.21 16.78 20.82
CA ASP A 235 3.58 17.20 20.50
C ASP A 235 4.34 16.25 19.56
N LEU A 236 3.68 15.20 19.05
CA LEU A 236 4.30 14.21 18.15
C LEU A 236 4.25 14.62 16.69
N ARG A 237 3.18 15.32 16.27
CA ARG A 237 3.06 15.79 14.87
C ARG A 237 2.36 17.13 14.83
N SER A 238 3.13 18.18 14.68
CA SER A 238 2.63 19.55 14.70
C SER A 238 1.94 19.96 13.38
N GLY A 239 1.10 21.00 13.47
CA GLY A 239 0.28 21.54 12.38
C GLY A 239 -1.20 21.34 12.63
N THR A 240 -2.02 22.37 12.34
CA THR A 240 -3.47 22.30 12.52
C THR A 240 -4.04 21.07 11.83
N GLU A 241 -4.83 20.30 12.54
CA GLU A 241 -5.38 19.04 12.06
C GLU A 241 -6.34 19.26 10.89
N ASN A 242 -6.20 18.46 9.83
CA ASN A 242 -7.09 18.47 8.67
C ASN A 242 -8.41 17.78 9.02
N VAL A 243 -9.24 18.46 9.83
CA VAL A 243 -10.49 17.90 10.39
C VAL A 243 -11.39 17.26 9.34
N PRO A 244 -11.64 17.87 8.16
CA PRO A 244 -12.48 17.25 7.15
C PRO A 244 -11.95 15.89 6.68
N SER A 245 -10.66 15.83 6.32
CA SER A 245 -10.07 14.59 5.83
C SER A 245 -9.92 13.54 6.93
N ILE A 246 -9.57 13.95 8.16
CA ILE A 246 -9.48 13.05 9.31
C ILE A 246 -10.84 12.43 9.64
N ALA A 247 -11.90 13.26 9.72
CA ALA A 247 -13.25 12.77 9.98
C ALA A 247 -13.73 11.80 8.88
N GLY A 248 -13.47 12.14 7.60
CA GLY A 248 -13.75 11.24 6.47
C GLY A 248 -12.95 9.93 6.54
N PHE A 249 -11.67 10.00 6.92
CA PHE A 249 -10.86 8.80 7.08
C PHE A 249 -11.36 7.91 8.22
N GLY A 250 -11.77 8.50 9.35
CA GLY A 250 -12.42 7.76 10.44
C GLY A 250 -13.67 7.02 9.96
N GLU A 251 -14.51 7.67 9.14
CA GLU A 251 -15.70 7.02 8.56
C GLU A 251 -15.30 5.86 7.62
N ALA A 252 -14.28 6.06 6.79
CA ALA A 252 -13.76 4.98 5.94
C ALA A 252 -13.22 3.80 6.77
N CYS A 253 -12.51 4.06 7.88
CA CYS A 253 -12.07 3.02 8.82
C CYS A 253 -13.25 2.25 9.42
N ARG A 254 -14.31 2.95 9.83
CA ARG A 254 -15.53 2.34 10.37
C ARG A 254 -16.21 1.42 9.35
N ILE A 255 -16.35 1.90 8.12
CA ILE A 255 -16.94 1.12 7.02
C ILE A 255 -16.06 -0.11 6.71
N ALA A 256 -14.75 0.09 6.57
CA ALA A 256 -13.80 -0.98 6.30
C ALA A 256 -13.85 -2.07 7.38
N LYS A 257 -13.85 -1.71 8.68
CA LYS A 257 -13.95 -2.68 9.78
C LYS A 257 -15.21 -3.54 9.69
N LYS A 258 -16.33 -2.94 9.26
CA LYS A 258 -17.62 -3.63 9.15
C LYS A 258 -17.71 -4.53 7.92
N GLU A 259 -17.22 -4.05 6.78
CA GLU A 259 -17.50 -4.66 5.47
C GLU A 259 -16.35 -5.52 4.94
N GLN A 260 -15.13 -5.34 5.47
CA GLN A 260 -13.92 -5.99 4.96
C GLN A 260 -14.06 -7.51 4.74
N PRO A 261 -14.62 -8.33 5.64
CA PRO A 261 -14.69 -9.78 5.41
C PRO A 261 -15.48 -10.15 4.15
N SER A 262 -16.70 -9.58 4.01
CA SER A 262 -17.58 -9.87 2.86
C SER A 262 -17.10 -9.23 1.56
N GLU A 263 -16.57 -8.00 1.62
CA GLU A 263 -15.99 -7.32 0.46
C GLU A 263 -14.74 -8.03 -0.04
N SER A 264 -13.87 -8.46 0.86
CA SER A 264 -12.65 -9.18 0.50
C SER A 264 -12.95 -10.50 -0.20
N GLU A 265 -13.91 -11.27 0.29
CA GLU A 265 -14.34 -12.52 -0.33
C GLU A 265 -14.93 -12.29 -1.73
N LYS A 266 -15.83 -11.31 -1.87
CA LYS A 266 -16.42 -10.94 -3.15
C LYS A 266 -15.36 -10.50 -4.17
N ILE A 267 -14.45 -9.59 -3.76
CA ILE A 267 -13.42 -9.06 -4.65
C ILE A 267 -12.44 -10.15 -5.06
N ALA A 268 -12.06 -11.04 -4.13
CA ALA A 268 -11.20 -12.18 -4.43
C ALA A 268 -11.85 -13.11 -5.47
N SER A 269 -13.14 -13.43 -5.33
CA SER A 269 -13.88 -14.26 -6.29
C SER A 269 -13.89 -13.64 -7.69
N ILE A 270 -14.14 -12.33 -7.80
CA ILE A 270 -14.14 -11.61 -9.10
C ILE A 270 -12.72 -11.61 -9.71
N ARG A 271 -11.69 -11.37 -8.89
CA ARG A 271 -10.28 -11.41 -9.31
C ARG A 271 -9.87 -12.80 -9.80
N ASP A 272 -10.19 -13.85 -9.05
CA ASP A 272 -9.81 -15.23 -9.39
C ASP A 272 -10.46 -15.66 -10.70
N ARG A 273 -11.74 -15.31 -10.89
CA ARG A 273 -12.42 -15.54 -12.16
C ARG A 273 -11.74 -14.80 -13.31
N MET A 274 -11.44 -13.51 -13.13
CA MET A 274 -10.75 -12.70 -14.13
C MET A 274 -9.40 -13.33 -14.52
N GLU A 275 -8.61 -13.70 -13.55
CA GLU A 275 -7.27 -14.27 -13.73
C GLU A 275 -7.32 -15.62 -14.45
N ASN A 276 -8.20 -16.52 -14.02
CA ASN A 276 -8.38 -17.84 -14.63
C ASN A 276 -8.81 -17.71 -16.11
N GLU A 277 -9.83 -16.89 -16.39
CA GLU A 277 -10.31 -16.71 -17.76
C GLU A 277 -9.27 -16.01 -18.66
N ILE A 278 -8.45 -15.10 -18.12
CA ILE A 278 -7.33 -14.50 -18.86
C ILE A 278 -6.30 -15.58 -19.24
N CYS A 279 -5.89 -16.41 -18.26
CA CYS A 279 -4.93 -17.48 -18.51
C CYS A 279 -5.43 -18.56 -19.46
N GLU A 280 -6.75 -18.85 -19.48
CA GLU A 280 -7.36 -19.79 -20.42
C GLU A 280 -7.44 -19.23 -21.84
N ARG A 281 -7.72 -17.93 -21.99
CA ARG A 281 -7.96 -17.31 -23.30
C ARG A 281 -6.71 -16.77 -23.98
N ILE A 282 -5.68 -16.46 -23.20
CA ILE A 282 -4.45 -15.84 -23.70
C ILE A 282 -3.26 -16.77 -23.39
N PRO A 283 -2.58 -17.32 -24.39
CA PRO A 283 -1.39 -18.14 -24.15
C PRO A 283 -0.24 -17.29 -23.62
N ASP A 284 0.72 -17.95 -23.00
CA ASP A 284 1.97 -17.34 -22.50
C ASP A 284 1.73 -16.17 -21.52
N VAL A 285 0.81 -16.39 -20.56
CA VAL A 285 0.56 -15.49 -19.43
C VAL A 285 1.16 -16.10 -18.18
N VAL A 286 1.84 -15.29 -17.38
CA VAL A 286 2.45 -15.67 -16.10
C VAL A 286 1.81 -14.86 -14.98
N ILE A 287 1.40 -15.53 -13.90
CA ILE A 287 0.93 -14.87 -12.68
C ILE A 287 2.15 -14.52 -11.82
N ASN A 288 2.33 -13.23 -11.53
CA ASN A 288 3.40 -12.72 -10.69
C ASN A 288 2.91 -12.56 -9.24
N GLY A 289 3.70 -13.00 -8.27
CA GLY A 289 3.35 -12.99 -6.85
C GLY A 289 2.88 -14.33 -6.32
N ASP A 290 2.33 -14.35 -5.10
CA ASP A 290 1.76 -15.56 -4.50
C ASP A 290 0.25 -15.65 -4.81
N PRO A 291 -0.20 -16.64 -5.58
CA PRO A 291 -1.61 -16.76 -5.94
C PRO A 291 -2.51 -17.07 -4.72
N ASP A 292 -1.96 -17.70 -3.69
CA ASP A 292 -2.70 -18.19 -2.54
C ASP A 292 -2.71 -17.20 -1.37
N ASN A 293 -1.64 -16.41 -1.21
CA ASN A 293 -1.45 -15.51 -0.07
C ASN A 293 -1.21 -14.06 -0.53
N ARG A 294 -2.29 -13.39 -0.93
CA ARG A 294 -2.26 -12.01 -1.44
C ARG A 294 -3.48 -11.20 -1.06
N VAL A 295 -3.39 -9.89 -1.16
CA VAL A 295 -4.57 -9.02 -0.98
C VAL A 295 -5.66 -9.35 -1.99
N PRO A 296 -6.95 -9.26 -1.60
CA PRO A 296 -8.06 -9.80 -2.39
C PRO A 296 -8.14 -9.29 -3.82
N GLY A 297 -7.92 -7.99 -4.02
CA GLY A 297 -8.18 -7.34 -5.31
C GLY A 297 -7.00 -7.30 -6.28
N THR A 298 -5.81 -7.76 -5.91
CA THR A 298 -4.61 -7.58 -6.73
C THR A 298 -4.31 -8.81 -7.58
N SER A 299 -4.10 -8.59 -8.88
CA SER A 299 -3.55 -9.56 -9.83
C SER A 299 -2.49 -8.86 -10.67
N ASN A 300 -1.28 -9.43 -10.73
CA ASN A 300 -0.20 -8.96 -11.58
C ASN A 300 0.11 -10.07 -12.60
N LEU A 301 -0.07 -9.75 -13.89
CA LEU A 301 0.05 -10.70 -14.98
C LEU A 301 1.13 -10.25 -15.96
N GLY A 302 2.09 -11.14 -16.24
CA GLY A 302 3.10 -10.98 -17.27
C GLY A 302 2.64 -11.58 -18.60
N PHE A 303 2.44 -10.76 -19.63
CA PHE A 303 2.06 -11.18 -20.98
C PHE A 303 3.32 -11.34 -21.82
N LEU A 304 3.89 -12.56 -21.86
CA LEU A 304 5.15 -12.80 -22.57
C LEU A 304 5.06 -12.41 -24.04
N GLY A 305 6.08 -11.70 -24.53
CA GLY A 305 6.12 -11.19 -25.92
C GLY A 305 5.22 -9.98 -26.19
N ALA A 306 4.62 -9.40 -25.16
CA ALA A 306 3.89 -8.15 -25.26
C ALA A 306 4.51 -7.08 -24.36
N GLU A 307 4.50 -5.82 -24.78
CA GLU A 307 5.01 -4.71 -23.98
C GLU A 307 3.87 -4.15 -23.11
N GLY A 308 4.06 -4.13 -21.78
CA GLY A 308 3.06 -3.74 -20.80
C GLY A 308 2.59 -2.29 -20.96
N GLU A 309 3.49 -1.35 -21.26
CA GLU A 309 3.12 0.06 -21.50
C GLU A 309 2.23 0.22 -22.72
N THR A 310 2.56 -0.47 -23.81
CA THR A 310 1.72 -0.49 -25.03
C THR A 310 0.36 -1.12 -24.76
N LEU A 311 0.30 -2.19 -23.95
CA LEU A 311 -0.97 -2.81 -23.52
C LEU A 311 -1.80 -1.85 -22.67
N LEU A 312 -1.18 -1.17 -21.71
CA LEU A 312 -1.82 -0.18 -20.85
C LEU A 312 -2.48 0.92 -21.69
N ILE A 313 -1.74 1.54 -22.63
CA ILE A 313 -2.25 2.59 -23.51
C ILE A 313 -3.44 2.08 -24.33
N ARG A 314 -3.37 0.84 -24.85
CA ARG A 314 -4.49 0.26 -25.60
C ARG A 314 -5.73 0.05 -24.74
N LEU A 315 -5.55 -0.46 -23.52
CA LEU A 315 -6.66 -0.66 -22.58
C LEU A 315 -7.30 0.68 -22.19
N ASP A 316 -6.49 1.73 -21.97
CA ASP A 316 -6.98 3.07 -21.66
C ASP A 316 -7.84 3.64 -22.83
N LEU A 317 -7.42 3.45 -24.07
CA LEU A 317 -8.19 3.83 -25.25
C LEU A 317 -9.53 3.08 -25.36
N GLU A 318 -9.62 1.88 -24.81
CA GLU A 318 -10.85 1.07 -24.73
C GLU A 318 -11.64 1.35 -23.42
N GLY A 319 -11.17 2.29 -22.61
CA GLY A 319 -11.83 2.76 -21.38
C GLY A 319 -11.52 1.93 -20.13
N PHE A 320 -10.38 1.23 -20.07
CA PHE A 320 -9.92 0.49 -18.90
C PHE A 320 -8.71 1.15 -18.27
N ALA A 321 -8.83 1.57 -17.02
CA ALA A 321 -7.71 2.06 -16.23
C ALA A 321 -7.04 0.89 -15.48
N VAL A 322 -5.84 0.53 -15.89
CA VAL A 322 -4.96 -0.47 -15.28
C VAL A 322 -3.58 0.15 -15.05
N SER A 323 -2.62 -0.61 -14.47
CA SER A 323 -1.27 -0.10 -14.23
C SER A 323 -0.21 -1.08 -14.72
N THR A 324 0.97 -0.57 -15.11
CA THR A 324 2.21 -1.33 -15.04
C THR A 324 2.75 -1.25 -13.60
N GLY A 325 3.42 -2.27 -13.08
CA GLY A 325 3.93 -2.28 -11.70
C GLY A 325 4.72 -1.01 -11.32
N SER A 326 5.45 -0.42 -12.28
CA SER A 326 6.29 0.78 -12.11
C SER A 326 5.55 2.13 -12.08
N ALA A 327 4.23 2.17 -12.07
CA ALA A 327 3.44 3.42 -12.17
C ALA A 327 3.66 4.45 -11.04
N CYS A 328 4.34 4.09 -9.94
CA CYS A 328 4.65 5.02 -8.84
C CYS A 328 5.87 5.92 -9.12
N SER A 329 6.71 5.58 -10.10
CA SER A 329 7.78 6.45 -10.59
C SER A 329 7.25 7.24 -11.80
N SER A 330 6.65 8.40 -11.54
CA SER A 330 6.03 9.25 -12.55
C SER A 330 6.96 9.51 -13.75
N GLY A 331 6.71 8.80 -14.87
CA GLY A 331 7.40 9.03 -16.14
C GLY A 331 8.70 8.25 -16.35
N SER A 332 9.08 7.28 -15.50
CA SER A 332 10.23 6.42 -15.77
C SER A 332 9.81 5.20 -16.60
N THR A 333 10.54 4.94 -17.68
CA THR A 333 10.47 3.71 -18.49
C THR A 333 11.22 2.55 -17.83
N GLU A 334 11.59 2.70 -16.54
CA GLU A 334 12.34 1.68 -15.83
C GLU A 334 11.44 0.50 -15.43
N PRO A 335 11.95 -0.73 -15.57
CA PRO A 335 11.22 -1.91 -15.14
C PRO A 335 10.92 -1.88 -13.64
N SER A 336 9.85 -2.56 -13.20
CA SER A 336 9.49 -2.67 -11.79
C SER A 336 10.63 -3.23 -10.95
N HIS A 337 11.07 -2.48 -9.94
CA HIS A 337 12.08 -2.93 -8.98
C HIS A 337 11.60 -4.16 -8.20
N VAL A 338 10.29 -4.27 -7.94
CA VAL A 338 9.67 -5.41 -7.26
C VAL A 338 9.85 -6.68 -8.08
N LEU A 339 9.43 -6.66 -9.35
CA LEU A 339 9.52 -7.84 -10.22
C LEU A 339 10.98 -8.23 -10.52
N LEU A 340 11.87 -7.25 -10.59
CA LEU A 340 13.31 -7.49 -10.72
C LEU A 340 13.90 -8.13 -9.45
N ALA A 341 13.54 -7.62 -8.26
CA ALA A 341 13.98 -8.18 -6.99
C ALA A 341 13.48 -9.61 -6.77
N MET A 342 12.30 -9.96 -7.30
CA MET A 342 11.76 -11.33 -7.31
C MET A 342 12.50 -12.26 -8.28
N GLY A 343 13.44 -11.76 -9.09
CA GLY A 343 14.22 -12.57 -10.05
C GLY A 343 13.38 -13.08 -11.22
N LEU A 344 12.34 -12.35 -11.62
CA LEU A 344 11.49 -12.73 -12.74
C LEU A 344 12.20 -12.52 -14.10
N PRO A 345 11.88 -13.33 -15.13
CA PRO A 345 12.42 -13.14 -16.47
C PRO A 345 12.07 -11.75 -17.03
N LYS A 346 13.00 -11.15 -17.77
CA LYS A 346 12.81 -9.80 -18.35
C LYS A 346 11.51 -9.66 -19.15
N ASP A 347 11.17 -10.67 -19.95
CA ASP A 347 9.95 -10.65 -20.77
C ASP A 347 8.68 -10.61 -19.90
N ALA A 348 8.67 -11.31 -18.74
CA ALA A 348 7.56 -11.25 -17.78
C ALA A 348 7.49 -9.88 -17.10
N VAL A 349 8.63 -9.28 -16.77
CA VAL A 349 8.71 -7.93 -16.20
C VAL A 349 8.23 -6.87 -17.19
N GLN A 350 8.73 -6.92 -18.43
CA GLN A 350 8.36 -5.96 -19.48
C GLN A 350 6.92 -6.07 -19.92
N GLY A 351 6.35 -7.28 -19.90
CA GLY A 351 4.95 -7.55 -20.27
C GLY A 351 3.97 -7.45 -19.12
N SER A 352 4.39 -6.97 -17.94
CA SER A 352 3.53 -6.99 -16.76
C SER A 352 2.46 -5.90 -16.78
N LEU A 353 1.23 -6.30 -16.37
CA LEU A 353 0.15 -5.42 -16.03
C LEU A 353 -0.38 -5.78 -14.64
N ARG A 354 -0.68 -4.77 -13.84
CA ARG A 354 -1.38 -4.92 -12.58
C ARG A 354 -2.84 -4.54 -12.77
N PHE A 355 -3.73 -5.45 -12.42
CA PHE A 355 -5.16 -5.22 -12.24
C PHE A 355 -5.43 -5.17 -10.74
N SER A 356 -6.03 -4.10 -10.26
CA SER A 356 -6.38 -3.99 -8.86
C SER A 356 -7.84 -3.59 -8.70
N LEU A 357 -8.65 -4.58 -8.33
CA LEU A 357 -10.08 -4.46 -8.11
C LEU A 357 -10.35 -3.85 -6.73
N GLY A 358 -11.52 -3.23 -6.59
CA GLY A 358 -11.92 -2.59 -5.35
C GLY A 358 -13.44 -2.52 -5.19
N TRP A 359 -13.89 -1.79 -4.21
CA TRP A 359 -15.30 -1.66 -3.81
C TRP A 359 -16.30 -1.46 -4.97
N GLY A 360 -15.96 -0.82 -6.04
CA GLY A 360 -16.86 -0.58 -7.17
C GLY A 360 -16.75 -1.60 -8.31
N SER A 361 -15.85 -2.59 -8.22
CA SER A 361 -15.61 -3.56 -9.27
C SER A 361 -16.73 -4.58 -9.37
N THR A 362 -17.12 -4.93 -10.62
CA THR A 362 -18.24 -5.82 -10.93
C THR A 362 -17.82 -6.95 -11.87
N GLU A 363 -18.64 -8.00 -11.91
CA GLU A 363 -18.53 -9.10 -12.89
C GLU A 363 -18.63 -8.59 -14.33
N ASP A 364 -19.47 -7.57 -14.58
CA ASP A 364 -19.63 -6.98 -15.91
C ASP A 364 -18.36 -6.24 -16.37
N ASP A 365 -17.62 -5.63 -15.46
CA ASP A 365 -16.32 -5.02 -15.77
C ASP A 365 -15.32 -6.08 -16.25
N VAL A 366 -15.31 -7.24 -15.58
CA VAL A 366 -14.48 -8.38 -15.98
C VAL A 366 -14.93 -8.94 -17.32
N ASN A 367 -16.23 -9.12 -17.57
CA ASN A 367 -16.74 -9.59 -18.86
C ASN A 367 -16.28 -8.69 -20.03
N ARG A 368 -16.38 -7.37 -19.83
CA ARG A 368 -15.93 -6.38 -20.82
C ARG A 368 -14.41 -6.45 -21.05
N LEU A 369 -13.62 -6.61 -19.99
CA LEU A 369 -12.15 -6.77 -20.08
C LEU A 369 -11.80 -8.01 -20.93
N LEU A 370 -12.46 -9.14 -20.65
CA LEU A 370 -12.22 -10.42 -21.32
C LEU A 370 -12.60 -10.44 -22.82
N GLU A 371 -13.44 -9.52 -23.27
CA GLU A 371 -13.74 -9.33 -24.70
C GLU A 371 -12.63 -8.56 -25.43
N ILE A 372 -11.92 -7.68 -24.73
CA ILE A 372 -11.00 -6.71 -25.32
C ILE A 372 -9.54 -7.16 -25.17
N LEU A 373 -9.16 -7.62 -23.96
CA LEU A 373 -7.77 -7.91 -23.62
C LEU A 373 -7.10 -8.93 -24.54
N PRO A 374 -7.72 -10.07 -24.94
CA PRO A 374 -7.08 -11.02 -25.86
C PRO A 374 -6.69 -10.40 -27.20
N LYS A 375 -7.56 -9.55 -27.76
CA LYS A 375 -7.30 -8.84 -29.02
C LYS A 375 -6.20 -7.79 -28.88
N ALA A 376 -6.16 -7.12 -27.73
CA ALA A 376 -5.11 -6.15 -27.43
C ALA A 376 -3.75 -6.83 -27.34
N VAL A 377 -3.66 -7.94 -26.61
CA VAL A 377 -2.42 -8.74 -26.46
C VAL A 377 -1.95 -9.29 -27.80
N GLU A 378 -2.84 -9.91 -28.59
CA GLU A 378 -2.53 -10.40 -29.93
C GLU A 378 -1.96 -9.29 -30.82
N ARG A 379 -2.59 -8.13 -30.81
CA ARG A 379 -2.16 -6.96 -31.61
C ARG A 379 -0.79 -6.46 -31.17
N VAL A 380 -0.51 -6.35 -29.86
CA VAL A 380 0.79 -5.90 -29.37
C VAL A 380 1.88 -6.91 -29.74
N ARG A 381 1.63 -8.20 -29.54
CA ARG A 381 2.56 -9.27 -29.95
C ARG A 381 2.85 -9.28 -31.45
N SER A 382 1.87 -8.92 -32.28
CA SER A 382 2.05 -8.91 -33.75
C SER A 382 2.97 -7.79 -34.25
N ILE A 383 3.13 -6.70 -33.49
CA ILE A 383 3.99 -5.55 -33.83
C ILE A 383 5.32 -5.55 -33.07
N ALA A 384 5.46 -6.38 -32.03
CA ALA A 384 6.73 -6.54 -31.32
C ALA A 384 7.81 -7.07 -32.28
N PRO A 385 9.04 -6.52 -32.23
CA PRO A 385 10.14 -7.05 -33.01
C PRO A 385 10.33 -8.53 -32.63
N ARG A 386 10.25 -9.44 -33.61
CA ARG A 386 10.58 -10.86 -33.38
C ARG A 386 12.04 -10.94 -32.92
N VAL A 387 12.28 -11.14 -31.64
CA VAL A 387 13.61 -11.54 -31.16
C VAL A 387 13.87 -12.89 -31.80
N ARG A 388 14.70 -12.92 -32.85
CA ARG A 388 15.20 -14.17 -33.43
C ARG A 388 15.88 -14.93 -32.31
N ALA A 389 15.31 -16.07 -31.93
CA ALA A 389 16.03 -17.05 -31.14
C ALA A 389 17.37 -17.28 -31.85
N ALA A 390 18.45 -16.88 -31.21
CA ALA A 390 19.78 -17.28 -31.66
C ALA A 390 19.84 -18.81 -31.54
N SER A 391 19.60 -19.49 -32.66
CA SER A 391 19.87 -20.91 -32.80
C SER A 391 21.35 -21.07 -32.57
N GLY A 392 21.71 -21.52 -31.36
CA GLY A 392 23.07 -21.96 -31.06
C GLY A 392 23.45 -23.08 -32.01
N SER A 393 24.49 -22.85 -32.76
CA SER A 393 25.32 -23.87 -33.38
C SER A 393 26.46 -24.23 -32.45
#